data_918f9f4191349d129e5d594b2f596f8a
#
_entry.id   918f9f4191349d129e5d594b2f596f8a
#
_cell.length_a   1.000
_cell.length_b   1.000
_cell.length_c   1.000
_cell.angle_alpha   90.00
_cell.angle_beta   90.00
_cell.angle_gamma   90.00
#
_symmetry.space_group_name_H-M   'P 1'
#
loop_
_entity.id
_entity.type
_entity.pdbx_description
1 polymer ?
#
loop_
_entity_poly.entity_id
_entity_poly.type
_entity_poly.pdbx_seq_one_letter_code
_entity_poly.pdbx_strand_id
1 'polypeptide(L)'
;MPGAAIEQDVVGAKLKLYGDAVFDQDRWWPQLALGVQYKRNLDFDFVPALPGAQDRDGVDMYLAATKLYLAGLFGHNVLLNATVRATRANQFGLLGFGGDRHDGYQPQFEGSAAVFLTDALALGAEFRTRPNNLRSFKENDIFDLFASWLPSKHLAVTVAYADLGRIVNRANEDAWYVSAQISY
;
A
#
# COMPACT_ATOMS: atom_id res chain seq x y z
N MET A 1 14.99 -16.99 18.70
CA MET A 1 14.78 -15.66 19.30
C MET A 1 13.31 -15.37 19.11
N PRO A 2 12.52 -14.94 20.10
CA PRO A 2 11.19 -14.42 19.88
C PRO A 2 11.32 -13.24 18.91
N GLY A 3 10.48 -13.15 17.90
CA GLY A 3 10.55 -12.10 16.90
C GLY A 3 10.48 -10.73 17.57
N ALA A 4 11.43 -9.86 17.28
CA ALA A 4 11.35 -8.47 17.72
C ALA A 4 10.16 -7.84 17.00
N ALA A 5 9.18 -7.36 17.76
CA ALA A 5 8.13 -6.52 17.22
C ALA A 5 8.76 -5.16 16.87
N ILE A 6 8.43 -4.61 15.72
CA ILE A 6 8.81 -3.25 15.32
C ILE A 6 7.55 -2.41 15.34
N GLU A 7 7.57 -1.32 16.09
CA GLU A 7 6.46 -0.39 16.21
C GLU A 7 6.66 0.83 15.30
N GLN A 8 5.56 1.28 14.70
CA GLN A 8 5.57 2.45 13.82
C GLN A 8 4.30 3.27 14.02
N ASP A 9 4.47 4.57 14.15
CA ASP A 9 3.37 5.54 14.06
C ASP A 9 3.19 6.01 12.63
N VAL A 10 1.94 6.08 12.18
CA VAL A 10 1.56 6.62 10.87
C VAL A 10 0.41 7.59 11.02
N VAL A 11 0.61 8.82 10.56
CA VAL A 11 -0.43 9.85 10.48
C VAL A 11 -0.51 10.34 9.05
N GLY A 12 -1.72 10.42 8.49
CA GLY A 12 -1.88 10.84 7.10
C GLY A 12 -3.16 11.60 6.85
N ALA A 13 -3.15 12.31 5.72
CA ALA A 13 -4.31 13.00 5.18
C ALA A 13 -4.43 12.72 3.68
N LYS A 14 -5.66 12.64 3.18
CA LYS A 14 -5.97 12.45 1.77
C LYS A 14 -7.09 13.42 1.36
N LEU A 15 -6.86 14.14 0.28
CA LEU A 15 -7.80 15.10 -0.29
C LEU A 15 -8.24 14.64 -1.68
N LYS A 16 -9.55 14.51 -1.89
CA LYS A 16 -10.12 14.34 -3.23
C LYS A 16 -10.00 15.66 -4.00
N LEU A 17 -9.31 15.61 -5.13
CA LEU A 17 -9.06 16.80 -5.96
C LEU A 17 -10.10 16.93 -7.06
N TYR A 18 -10.46 15.81 -7.72
CA TYR A 18 -11.26 15.85 -8.93
C TYR A 18 -11.97 14.52 -9.17
N GLY A 19 -13.14 14.59 -9.84
CA GLY A 19 -13.91 13.44 -10.30
C GLY A 19 -14.56 12.64 -9.17
N ASP A 20 -15.35 11.65 -9.57
CA ASP A 20 -15.93 10.68 -8.67
C ASP A 20 -15.70 9.26 -9.20
N ALA A 21 -15.26 8.36 -8.34
CA ALA A 21 -14.92 7.00 -8.73
C ALA A 21 -16.16 6.19 -9.14
N VAL A 22 -17.31 6.50 -8.57
CA VAL A 22 -18.56 5.73 -8.69
C VAL A 22 -19.59 6.44 -9.57
N PHE A 23 -19.80 7.75 -9.36
CA PHE A 23 -20.90 8.48 -9.98
C PHE A 23 -20.58 9.06 -11.37
N ASP A 24 -19.30 9.21 -11.73
CA ASP A 24 -18.89 9.69 -13.05
C ASP A 24 -18.79 8.55 -14.09
N GLN A 25 -19.85 7.73 -14.25
CA GLN A 25 -19.83 6.56 -15.14
C GLN A 25 -19.79 6.91 -16.63
N ASP A 26 -20.34 8.05 -17.01
CA ASP A 26 -20.34 8.59 -18.37
C ASP A 26 -19.01 9.27 -18.74
N ARG A 27 -18.09 9.38 -17.79
CA ARG A 27 -16.80 10.04 -17.95
C ARG A 27 -15.67 9.01 -18.00
N TRP A 28 -14.66 9.27 -18.82
CA TRP A 28 -13.49 8.40 -18.93
C TRP A 28 -12.44 8.63 -17.81
N TRP A 29 -12.44 9.82 -17.19
CA TRP A 29 -11.47 10.16 -16.15
C TRP A 29 -11.81 9.51 -14.81
N PRO A 30 -10.76 9.15 -14.04
CA PRO A 30 -10.91 8.62 -12.69
C PRO A 30 -11.12 9.74 -11.67
N GLN A 31 -11.51 9.34 -10.47
CA GLN A 31 -11.34 10.18 -9.29
C GLN A 31 -9.85 10.35 -8.99
N LEU A 32 -9.38 11.59 -8.83
CA LEU A 32 -8.02 11.91 -8.41
C LEU A 32 -7.99 12.38 -6.97
N ALA A 33 -7.02 11.88 -6.22
CA ALA A 33 -6.80 12.27 -4.83
C ALA A 33 -5.31 12.40 -4.53
N LEU A 34 -4.95 13.47 -3.80
CA LEU A 34 -3.61 13.70 -3.28
C LEU A 34 -3.57 13.30 -1.81
N GLY A 35 -2.50 12.63 -1.40
CA GLY A 35 -2.31 12.26 0.00
C GLY A 35 -0.89 12.47 0.49
N VAL A 36 -0.78 12.59 1.80
CA VAL A 36 0.47 12.70 2.54
C VAL A 36 0.41 11.78 3.74
N GLN A 37 1.52 11.13 4.07
CA GLN A 37 1.67 10.28 5.25
C GLN A 37 2.99 10.61 5.93
N TYR A 38 2.93 11.02 7.18
CA TYR A 38 4.08 11.05 8.08
C TYR A 38 4.17 9.69 8.78
N LYS A 39 5.37 9.13 8.81
CA LYS A 39 5.66 7.83 9.41
C LYS A 39 6.87 7.96 10.31
N ARG A 40 6.83 7.29 11.47
CA ARG A 40 7.93 7.25 12.43
C ARG A 40 8.12 5.85 12.99
N ASN A 41 9.31 5.32 12.83
CA ASN A 41 9.73 4.07 13.47
C ASN A 41 10.06 4.36 14.95
N LEU A 42 9.43 3.65 15.88
CA LEU A 42 9.64 3.83 17.31
C LEU A 42 10.83 3.00 17.83
N ASP A 43 11.21 1.95 17.11
CA ASP A 43 12.26 1.01 17.49
C ASP A 43 13.55 1.18 16.67
N PHE A 44 13.75 2.34 16.05
CA PHE A 44 14.87 2.61 15.15
C PHE A 44 16.23 2.32 15.80
N ASP A 45 16.38 2.64 17.09
CA ASP A 45 17.62 2.46 17.85
C ASP A 45 17.87 0.99 18.26
N PHE A 46 16.83 0.12 18.18
CA PHE A 46 16.93 -1.30 18.51
C PHE A 46 17.27 -2.19 17.32
N VAL A 47 17.40 -1.63 16.13
CA VAL A 47 17.74 -2.36 14.92
C VAL A 47 19.16 -2.01 14.49
N PRO A 48 20.23 -2.29 15.32
CA PRO A 48 21.61 -2.01 14.98
C PRO A 48 22.12 -2.85 13.80
N ALA A 49 21.34 -3.86 13.40
CA ALA A 49 21.66 -4.75 12.28
C ALA A 49 21.26 -4.18 10.91
N LEU A 50 20.73 -2.97 10.84
CA LEU A 50 20.37 -2.28 9.59
C LEU A 50 21.31 -1.07 9.37
N PRO A 51 22.60 -1.30 9.15
CA PRO A 51 23.51 -0.22 8.82
C PRO A 51 23.10 0.35 7.47
N GLY A 52 22.78 1.65 7.44
CA GLY A 52 22.51 2.33 6.20
C GLY A 52 21.24 3.17 6.15
N ALA A 53 20.24 2.92 6.99
CA ALA A 53 19.11 3.83 7.11
C ALA A 53 19.53 5.15 7.77
N GLN A 54 19.09 6.28 7.19
CA GLN A 54 19.53 7.62 7.62
C GLN A 54 18.65 8.20 8.71
N ASP A 55 17.33 8.05 8.59
CA ASP A 55 16.36 8.69 9.48
C ASP A 55 15.37 7.68 10.04
N ARG A 56 14.85 7.99 11.26
CA ARG A 56 13.79 7.22 11.90
C ARG A 56 12.40 7.56 11.39
N ASP A 57 12.23 8.72 10.76
CA ASP A 57 10.96 9.23 10.30
C ASP A 57 11.07 9.80 8.88
N GLY A 58 9.91 9.93 8.22
CA GLY A 58 9.82 10.47 6.89
C GLY A 58 8.38 10.75 6.47
N VAL A 59 8.26 11.43 5.35
CA VAL A 59 6.97 11.81 4.75
C VAL A 59 6.85 11.16 3.39
N ASP A 60 5.75 10.47 3.13
CA ASP A 60 5.37 10.02 1.80
C ASP A 60 4.33 10.96 1.22
N MET A 61 4.45 11.28 -0.07
CA MET A 61 3.44 12.01 -0.84
C MET A 61 2.96 11.12 -1.98
N TYR A 62 1.65 11.11 -2.27
CA TYR A 62 1.11 10.28 -3.33
C TYR A 62 -0.07 10.90 -4.05
N LEU A 63 -0.19 10.58 -5.33
CA LEU A 63 -1.34 10.86 -6.17
C LEU A 63 -2.00 9.54 -6.54
N ALA A 64 -3.27 9.40 -6.22
CA ALA A 64 -4.08 8.21 -6.50
C ALA A 64 -5.17 8.52 -7.52
N ALA A 65 -5.36 7.60 -8.46
CA ALA A 65 -6.44 7.58 -9.44
C ALA A 65 -7.30 6.34 -9.20
N THR A 66 -8.61 6.53 -9.01
CA THR A 66 -9.55 5.43 -8.73
C THR A 66 -10.76 5.50 -9.66
N LYS A 67 -11.17 4.38 -10.23
CA LYS A 67 -12.36 4.27 -11.08
C LYS A 67 -13.08 2.95 -10.84
N LEU A 68 -14.39 3.03 -10.61
CA LEU A 68 -15.29 1.89 -10.64
C LEU A 68 -16.00 1.87 -12.00
N TYR A 69 -15.95 0.76 -12.69
CA TYR A 69 -16.72 0.49 -13.91
C TYR A 69 -17.89 -0.41 -13.56
N LEU A 70 -19.11 0.10 -13.74
CA LEU A 70 -20.32 -0.70 -13.57
C LEU A 70 -20.49 -1.66 -14.75
N ALA A 71 -20.73 -2.93 -14.45
CA ALA A 71 -20.84 -4.01 -15.45
C ALA A 71 -19.64 -4.08 -16.43
N GLY A 72 -18.44 -3.68 -15.95
CA GLY A 72 -17.27 -3.50 -16.80
C GLY A 72 -16.65 -4.78 -17.34
N LEU A 73 -16.78 -5.91 -16.64
CA LEU A 73 -16.24 -7.20 -17.06
C LEU A 73 -17.29 -8.31 -16.91
N PHE A 74 -17.77 -8.86 -18.01
CA PHE A 74 -18.82 -9.92 -18.04
C PHE A 74 -20.04 -9.60 -17.17
N GLY A 75 -20.43 -8.33 -17.08
CA GLY A 75 -21.56 -7.86 -16.27
C GLY A 75 -21.21 -7.61 -14.79
N HIS A 76 -19.98 -7.84 -14.37
CA HIS A 76 -19.50 -7.55 -13.02
C HIS A 76 -18.91 -6.14 -12.91
N ASN A 77 -19.06 -5.51 -11.75
CA ASN A 77 -18.42 -4.25 -11.46
C ASN A 77 -16.91 -4.46 -11.27
N VAL A 78 -16.10 -3.52 -11.77
CA VAL A 78 -14.64 -3.57 -11.69
C VAL A 78 -14.11 -2.30 -11.07
N LEU A 79 -13.37 -2.42 -9.97
CA LEU A 79 -12.66 -1.32 -9.35
C LEU A 79 -11.18 -1.34 -9.78
N LEU A 80 -10.69 -0.22 -10.29
CA LEU A 80 -9.30 -0.02 -10.61
C LEU A 80 -8.73 1.13 -9.78
N ASN A 81 -7.52 0.94 -9.27
CA ASN A 81 -6.74 1.99 -8.63
C ASN A 81 -5.31 1.98 -9.15
N ALA A 82 -4.74 3.17 -9.35
CA ALA A 82 -3.35 3.38 -9.64
C ALA A 82 -2.83 4.54 -8.79
N THR A 83 -1.65 4.38 -8.19
CA THR A 83 -1.05 5.39 -7.32
C THR A 83 0.43 5.56 -7.69
N VAL A 84 0.87 6.82 -7.74
CA VAL A 84 2.28 7.17 -7.78
C VAL A 84 2.63 7.78 -6.43
N ARG A 85 3.63 7.24 -5.77
CA ARG A 85 4.11 7.66 -4.45
C ARG A 85 5.56 8.11 -4.54
N ALA A 86 5.86 9.28 -3.99
CA ALA A 86 7.22 9.69 -3.70
C ALA A 86 7.53 9.28 -2.25
N THR A 87 8.51 8.41 -2.07
CA THR A 87 8.90 7.87 -0.76
C THR A 87 10.41 7.64 -0.67
N ARG A 88 10.92 7.64 0.53
CA ARG A 88 12.26 7.18 0.90
C ARG A 88 12.21 6.12 2.01
N ALA A 89 11.01 5.57 2.27
CA ALA A 89 10.77 4.59 3.31
C ALA A 89 11.33 3.21 2.95
N ASN A 90 12.09 2.60 3.86
CA ASN A 90 12.55 1.22 3.76
C ASN A 90 11.52 0.32 4.43
N GLN A 91 11.07 -0.76 3.76
CA GLN A 91 10.04 -1.68 4.27
C GLN A 91 8.82 -0.90 4.80
N PHE A 92 8.30 0.05 4.01
CA PHE A 92 7.20 0.95 4.41
C PHE A 92 7.50 1.90 5.58
N GLY A 93 8.77 2.04 5.96
CA GLY A 93 9.22 2.83 7.10
C GLY A 93 9.57 2.02 8.35
N LEU A 94 9.27 0.70 8.36
CA LEU A 94 9.65 -0.20 9.45
C LEU A 94 11.16 -0.33 9.63
N LEU A 95 11.94 -0.07 8.58
CA LEU A 95 13.40 -0.07 8.61
C LEU A 95 13.97 1.34 8.44
N GLY A 96 13.22 2.37 8.85
CA GLY A 96 13.64 3.77 8.72
C GLY A 96 13.53 4.30 7.30
N PHE A 97 14.19 5.42 7.04
CA PHE A 97 14.04 6.21 5.81
C PHE A 97 15.40 6.59 5.23
N GLY A 98 15.47 6.65 3.89
CA GLY A 98 16.70 6.88 3.18
C GLY A 98 17.73 5.76 3.41
N GLY A 99 18.89 5.87 2.81
CA GLY A 99 19.90 4.87 2.99
C GLY A 99 21.26 5.20 2.36
N ASP A 100 22.23 4.34 2.65
CA ASP A 100 23.61 4.44 2.18
C ASP A 100 23.77 4.26 0.66
N ARG A 101 22.73 3.77 -0.01
CA ARG A 101 22.68 3.66 -1.47
C ARG A 101 21.93 4.83 -2.11
N HIS A 102 20.76 5.17 -1.55
CA HIS A 102 19.92 6.29 -1.99
C HIS A 102 19.25 6.90 -0.77
N ASP A 103 19.45 8.20 -0.59
CA ASP A 103 18.84 8.94 0.52
C ASP A 103 17.64 9.80 0.07
N GLY A 104 17.52 10.08 -1.22
CA GLY A 104 16.45 10.91 -1.79
C GLY A 104 15.14 10.18 -2.02
N TYR A 105 14.10 10.96 -2.28
CA TYR A 105 12.79 10.44 -2.69
C TYR A 105 12.88 9.69 -4.01
N GLN A 106 12.19 8.55 -4.06
CA GLN A 106 12.06 7.73 -5.28
C GLN A 106 10.58 7.57 -5.61
N PRO A 107 10.20 7.69 -6.90
CA PRO A 107 8.85 7.39 -7.34
C PRO A 107 8.60 5.88 -7.27
N GLN A 108 7.47 5.49 -6.66
CA GLN A 108 6.99 4.12 -6.58
C GLN A 108 5.59 4.04 -7.17
N PHE A 109 5.27 2.89 -7.74
CA PHE A 109 3.97 2.62 -8.34
C PHE A 109 3.22 1.59 -7.50
N GLU A 110 1.93 1.88 -7.28
CA GLU A 110 0.98 0.97 -6.66
C GLU A 110 -0.22 0.83 -7.61
N GLY A 111 -0.68 -0.38 -7.82
CA GLY A 111 -1.85 -0.65 -8.64
C GLY A 111 -2.70 -1.74 -8.02
N SER A 112 -4.02 -1.57 -8.05
CA SER A 112 -4.95 -2.63 -7.65
C SER A 112 -6.12 -2.74 -8.61
N ALA A 113 -6.62 -3.96 -8.75
CA ALA A 113 -7.82 -4.27 -9.51
C ALA A 113 -8.67 -5.26 -8.73
N ALA A 114 -9.98 -5.00 -8.68
CA ALA A 114 -10.94 -5.90 -8.05
C ALA A 114 -12.18 -6.07 -8.92
N VAL A 115 -12.71 -7.30 -8.96
CA VAL A 115 -13.97 -7.66 -9.60
C VAL A 115 -14.97 -8.00 -8.51
N PHE A 116 -16.13 -7.38 -8.54
CA PHE A 116 -17.24 -7.66 -7.65
C PHE A 116 -18.02 -8.86 -8.19
N LEU A 117 -17.87 -10.01 -7.56
CA LEU A 117 -18.61 -11.23 -7.91
C LEU A 117 -20.09 -11.10 -7.53
N THR A 118 -20.35 -10.37 -6.44
CA THR A 118 -21.68 -9.95 -5.98
C THR A 118 -21.57 -8.52 -5.44
N ASP A 119 -22.66 -7.91 -5.05
CA ASP A 119 -22.66 -6.57 -4.41
C ASP A 119 -21.89 -6.55 -3.09
N ALA A 120 -21.71 -7.71 -2.47
CA ALA A 120 -21.05 -7.85 -1.17
C ALA A 120 -19.70 -8.57 -1.21
N LEU A 121 -19.25 -9.09 -2.34
CA LEU A 121 -18.00 -9.86 -2.44
C LEU A 121 -17.17 -9.41 -3.63
N ALA A 122 -15.95 -8.96 -3.36
CA ALA A 122 -14.97 -8.62 -4.38
C ALA A 122 -13.72 -9.51 -4.25
N LEU A 123 -13.15 -9.90 -5.38
CA LEU A 123 -11.82 -10.51 -5.48
C LEU A 123 -10.90 -9.57 -6.24
N GLY A 124 -9.67 -9.46 -5.79
CA GLY A 124 -8.73 -8.56 -6.43
C GLY A 124 -7.28 -8.94 -6.24
N ALA A 125 -6.44 -8.15 -6.88
CA ALA A 125 -5.00 -8.22 -6.80
C ALA A 125 -4.42 -6.83 -6.63
N GLU A 126 -3.29 -6.74 -5.92
CA GLU A 126 -2.52 -5.52 -5.76
C GLU A 126 -1.06 -5.78 -6.09
N PHE A 127 -0.43 -4.79 -6.70
CA PHE A 127 1.00 -4.76 -6.98
C PHE A 127 1.59 -3.45 -6.48
N ARG A 128 2.78 -3.52 -5.88
CA ARG A 128 3.47 -2.35 -5.34
C ARG A 128 4.97 -2.46 -5.51
N THR A 129 5.57 -1.43 -6.12
CA THR A 129 7.03 -1.32 -6.16
C THR A 129 7.58 -0.76 -4.84
N ARG A 130 8.84 -1.04 -4.56
CA ARG A 130 9.54 -0.54 -3.37
C ARG A 130 10.91 0.06 -3.71
N PRO A 131 11.34 1.13 -3.01
CA PRO A 131 12.65 1.72 -3.23
C PRO A 131 13.77 0.82 -2.70
N ASN A 132 14.92 0.81 -3.37
CA ASN A 132 16.12 0.12 -2.93
C ASN A 132 17.14 1.13 -2.39
N ASN A 133 16.96 1.57 -1.15
CA ASN A 133 17.77 2.61 -0.53
C ASN A 133 19.01 2.05 0.20
N LEU A 134 18.97 0.78 0.60
CA LEU A 134 20.00 0.15 1.40
C LEU A 134 20.89 -0.76 0.53
N ARG A 135 22.22 -0.75 0.77
CA ARG A 135 23.13 -1.70 0.13
C ARG A 135 23.07 -3.08 0.76
N SER A 136 22.79 -3.13 2.06
CA SER A 136 22.70 -4.37 2.84
C SER A 136 21.48 -5.22 2.47
N PHE A 137 20.40 -4.59 1.97
CA PHE A 137 19.15 -5.27 1.62
C PHE A 137 18.64 -4.80 0.26
N LYS A 138 18.26 -5.76 -0.57
CA LYS A 138 17.48 -5.50 -1.76
C LYS A 138 16.01 -5.71 -1.43
N GLU A 139 15.20 -4.67 -1.58
CA GLU A 139 13.75 -4.78 -1.50
C GLU A 139 13.19 -5.28 -2.85
N ASN A 140 12.29 -6.26 -2.79
CA ASN A 140 11.56 -6.73 -3.94
C ASN A 140 10.18 -6.06 -3.97
N ASP A 141 9.58 -5.99 -5.13
CA ASP A 141 8.20 -5.57 -5.28
C ASP A 141 7.25 -6.55 -4.55
N ILE A 142 6.08 -6.07 -4.18
CA ILE A 142 5.05 -6.84 -3.50
C ILE A 142 3.91 -7.10 -4.46
N PHE A 143 3.37 -8.29 -4.35
CA PHE A 143 2.14 -8.70 -5.02
C PHE A 143 1.23 -9.37 -4.00
N ASP A 144 -0.05 -9.05 -4.02
CA ASP A 144 -1.04 -9.74 -3.21
C ASP A 144 -2.32 -10.06 -3.98
N LEU A 145 -3.02 -11.07 -3.47
CA LEU A 145 -4.37 -11.45 -3.87
C LEU A 145 -5.28 -11.28 -2.67
N PHE A 146 -6.41 -10.65 -2.85
CA PHE A 146 -7.33 -10.40 -1.76
C PHE A 146 -8.78 -10.76 -2.09
N ALA A 147 -9.53 -11.06 -1.03
CA ALA A 147 -10.98 -11.15 -1.05
C ALA A 147 -11.54 -10.15 -0.03
N SER A 148 -12.45 -9.31 -0.47
CA SER A 148 -13.13 -8.32 0.38
C SER A 148 -14.61 -8.64 0.47
N TRP A 149 -15.11 -8.80 1.69
CA TRP A 149 -16.52 -8.97 1.99
C TRP A 149 -17.10 -7.69 2.59
N LEU A 150 -18.14 -7.17 1.96
CA LEU A 150 -18.81 -5.92 2.29
C LEU A 150 -20.26 -6.20 2.73
N PRO A 151 -20.48 -6.71 3.95
CA PRO A 151 -21.84 -7.07 4.42
C PRO A 151 -22.77 -5.86 4.54
N SER A 152 -22.21 -4.66 4.61
CA SER A 152 -22.97 -3.42 4.63
C SER A 152 -22.11 -2.26 4.09
N LYS A 153 -22.75 -1.11 3.82
CA LYS A 153 -22.03 0.13 3.45
C LYS A 153 -21.07 0.66 4.52
N HIS A 154 -21.17 0.14 5.73
CA HIS A 154 -20.40 0.59 6.89
C HIS A 154 -19.29 -0.37 7.30
N LEU A 155 -19.28 -1.60 6.79
CA LEU A 155 -18.32 -2.63 7.18
C LEU A 155 -17.72 -3.30 5.94
N ALA A 156 -16.40 -3.33 5.87
CA ALA A 156 -15.65 -4.15 4.94
C ALA A 156 -14.65 -5.03 5.70
N VAL A 157 -14.60 -6.31 5.36
CA VAL A 157 -13.63 -7.27 5.88
C VAL A 157 -12.81 -7.78 4.70
N THR A 158 -11.49 -7.62 4.77
CA THR A 158 -10.58 -8.06 3.72
C THR A 158 -9.61 -9.11 4.25
N VAL A 159 -9.45 -10.19 3.51
CA VAL A 159 -8.41 -11.19 3.70
C VAL A 159 -7.51 -11.17 2.48
N ALA A 160 -6.20 -11.09 2.69
CA ALA A 160 -5.23 -11.11 1.61
C ALA A 160 -4.10 -12.12 1.88
N TYR A 161 -3.60 -12.70 0.80
CA TYR A 161 -2.36 -13.45 0.77
C TYR A 161 -1.34 -12.63 -0.01
N ALA A 162 -0.27 -12.24 0.66
CA ALA A 162 0.74 -11.36 0.11
C ALA A 162 2.09 -12.09 -0.02
N ASP A 163 2.67 -12.01 -1.22
CA ASP A 163 4.09 -12.27 -1.43
C ASP A 163 4.84 -10.96 -1.11
N LEU A 164 5.48 -10.94 0.05
CA LEU A 164 6.23 -9.81 0.56
C LEU A 164 7.65 -9.75 -0.01
N GLY A 165 8.01 -10.72 -0.85
CA GLY A 165 9.32 -10.85 -1.43
C GLY A 165 10.39 -11.10 -0.36
N ARG A 166 11.46 -10.31 -0.39
CA ARG A 166 12.54 -10.41 0.59
C ARG A 166 12.28 -9.46 1.77
N ILE A 167 12.23 -10.03 2.97
CA ILE A 167 12.22 -9.27 4.23
C ILE A 167 13.54 -9.54 4.95
N VAL A 168 14.35 -8.49 5.11
CA VAL A 168 15.68 -8.55 5.73
C VAL A 168 16.54 -9.63 5.05
N ASN A 169 16.86 -10.73 5.71
CA ASN A 169 17.69 -11.82 5.18
C ASN A 169 16.90 -13.07 4.75
N ARG A 170 15.56 -12.99 4.77
CA ARG A 170 14.68 -14.09 4.36
C ARG A 170 14.16 -13.83 2.96
N ALA A 171 14.38 -14.76 2.06
CA ALA A 171 13.84 -14.73 0.70
C ALA A 171 12.49 -15.42 0.68
N ASN A 172 11.55 -14.90 -0.13
CA ASN A 172 10.23 -15.47 -0.35
C ASN A 172 9.40 -15.57 0.95
N GLU A 173 9.25 -14.45 1.64
CA GLU A 173 8.34 -14.35 2.77
C GLU A 173 6.93 -14.03 2.26
N ASP A 174 5.99 -14.86 2.66
CA ASP A 174 4.57 -14.69 2.39
C ASP A 174 3.82 -14.54 3.72
N ALA A 175 2.72 -13.81 3.67
CA ALA A 175 1.91 -13.53 4.83
C ALA A 175 0.42 -13.50 4.51
N TRP A 176 -0.37 -13.91 5.49
CA TRP A 176 -1.80 -13.64 5.51
C TRP A 176 -2.08 -12.33 6.23
N TYR A 177 -2.95 -11.54 5.65
CA TYR A 177 -3.41 -10.28 6.21
C TYR A 177 -4.93 -10.31 6.36
N VAL A 178 -5.41 -9.82 7.49
CA VAL A 178 -6.85 -9.65 7.74
C VAL A 178 -7.08 -8.24 8.25
N SER A 179 -8.03 -7.52 7.63
CA SER A 179 -8.46 -6.21 8.09
C SER A 179 -9.97 -6.09 8.18
N ALA A 180 -10.42 -5.26 9.10
CA ALA A 180 -11.81 -4.81 9.18
C ALA A 180 -11.83 -3.28 9.15
N GLN A 181 -12.62 -2.72 8.25
CA GLN A 181 -12.80 -1.28 8.09
C GLN A 181 -14.24 -0.91 8.40
N ILE A 182 -14.41 0.09 9.27
CA ILE A 182 -15.71 0.66 9.61
C ILE A 182 -15.77 2.08 9.06
N SER A 183 -16.86 2.41 8.35
CA SER A 183 -17.11 3.73 7.78
C SER A 183 -18.42 4.29 8.32
N TYR A 184 -18.49 5.59 8.56
CA TYR A 184 -19.67 6.31 9.09
C TYR A 184 -20.34 7.14 8.01
#